data_6c40728aaae9fdd9d10fe746d6811274
#
_entry.id   6c40728aaae9fdd9d10fe746d6811274
#
_cell.length_a   1.000
_cell.length_b   1.000
_cell.length_c   1.000
_cell.angle_alpha   90.00
_cell.angle_beta   90.00
_cell.angle_gamma   90.00
#
_symmetry.space_group_name_H-M   'P 1'
#
loop_
_entity.id
_entity.type
_entity.pdbx_description
1 polymer ?
#
loop_
_entity_poly.entity_id
_entity_poly.type
_entity_poly.pdbx_seq_one_letter_code
_entity_poly.pdbx_strand_id
1 'polypeptide(L)'
;MKPTKVIFVLPLFLLIALAAGAPDEAMGRVTKVIDGDTFDVQLQDSSLSEDLIRVRLADIDCPETRGSKACEAGKNASAYTRSWLLSTYIFLDLDDKTGKDQYDRWVAVAYLSEGGVPGRNFNKMLVDAGHAEIKDFENNEFDPWSWWS
;
A
#
# COMPACT_ATOMS: atom_id res chain seq x y z
N MET A 1 62.29 -4.54 -23.99
CA MET A 1 61.32 -4.97 -22.96
C MET A 1 59.96 -4.40 -23.31
N LYS A 2 59.00 -5.27 -23.62
CA LYS A 2 57.60 -4.84 -23.89
C LYS A 2 56.86 -4.73 -22.58
N PRO A 3 56.09 -3.66 -22.30
CA PRO A 3 55.33 -3.55 -21.08
C PRO A 3 54.11 -4.52 -21.11
N THR A 4 54.02 -5.36 -20.10
CA THR A 4 52.89 -6.27 -19.89
C THR A 4 51.70 -5.45 -19.42
N LYS A 5 50.64 -5.38 -20.23
CA LYS A 5 49.37 -4.77 -19.81
C LYS A 5 48.68 -5.69 -18.80
N VAL A 6 48.65 -5.26 -17.56
CA VAL A 6 47.80 -5.91 -16.52
C VAL A 6 46.37 -5.43 -16.72
N ILE A 7 45.50 -6.34 -17.17
CA ILE A 7 44.06 -6.10 -17.25
C ILE A 7 43.47 -6.36 -15.87
N PHE A 8 43.09 -5.31 -15.18
CA PHE A 8 42.30 -5.39 -13.95
C PHE A 8 40.86 -5.72 -14.34
N VAL A 9 40.46 -6.98 -14.17
CA VAL A 9 39.05 -7.37 -14.24
C VAL A 9 38.42 -7.05 -12.90
N LEU A 10 37.67 -5.96 -12.85
CA LEU A 10 36.87 -5.63 -11.70
C LEU A 10 35.68 -6.58 -11.64
N PRO A 11 35.47 -7.36 -10.56
CA PRO A 11 34.30 -8.20 -10.47
C PRO A 11 33.06 -7.31 -10.33
N LEU A 12 32.18 -7.37 -11.32
CA LEU A 12 30.84 -6.78 -11.24
C LEU A 12 30.03 -7.60 -10.24
N PHE A 13 29.99 -7.14 -8.99
CA PHE A 13 29.05 -7.65 -8.00
C PHE A 13 27.66 -7.22 -8.44
N LEU A 14 26.94 -8.13 -9.08
CA LEU A 14 25.49 -8.01 -9.30
C LEU A 14 24.82 -8.10 -7.92
N LEU A 15 24.51 -6.96 -7.33
CA LEU A 15 23.65 -6.89 -6.15
C LEU A 15 22.25 -7.30 -6.60
N ILE A 16 21.89 -8.57 -6.38
CA ILE A 16 20.50 -9.01 -6.43
C ILE A 16 19.87 -8.45 -5.16
N ALA A 17 19.27 -7.26 -5.26
CA ALA A 17 18.33 -6.82 -4.25
C ALA A 17 17.17 -7.81 -4.30
N LEU A 18 17.03 -8.67 -3.28
CA LEU A 18 15.75 -9.28 -3.00
C LEU A 18 14.79 -8.12 -2.76
N ALA A 19 13.83 -7.94 -3.67
CA ALA A 19 12.74 -7.02 -3.47
C ALA A 19 11.87 -7.59 -2.34
N ALA A 20 12.19 -7.21 -1.11
CA ALA A 20 11.20 -7.16 -0.05
C ALA A 20 10.19 -6.09 -0.47
N GLY A 21 8.89 -6.32 -0.23
CA GLY A 21 7.81 -5.41 -0.62
C GLY A 21 8.20 -3.95 -0.45
N ALA A 22 8.02 -3.19 -1.50
CA ALA A 22 8.45 -1.81 -1.56
C ALA A 22 7.22 -0.89 -1.60
N PRO A 23 7.26 0.29 -0.95
CA PRO A 23 6.14 1.24 -0.94
C PRO A 23 5.63 1.69 -2.31
N ASP A 24 6.34 1.38 -3.37
CA ASP A 24 6.08 1.80 -4.75
C ASP A 24 5.90 0.64 -5.74
N GLU A 25 5.50 -0.54 -5.28
CA GLU A 25 5.23 -1.69 -6.17
C GLU A 25 4.13 -1.43 -7.18
N ALA A 26 3.14 -0.64 -6.81
CA ALA A 26 2.10 -0.17 -7.70
C ALA A 26 1.78 1.31 -7.44
N MET A 27 1.39 2.01 -8.47
CA MET A 27 0.91 3.38 -8.41
C MET A 27 -0.37 3.53 -9.22
N GLY A 28 -1.31 4.30 -8.71
CA GLY A 28 -2.54 4.55 -9.41
C GLY A 28 -3.38 5.66 -8.79
N ARG A 29 -4.48 5.98 -9.47
CA ARG A 29 -5.43 7.00 -9.04
C ARG A 29 -6.62 6.36 -8.34
N VAL A 30 -6.96 6.83 -7.15
CA VAL A 30 -8.16 6.39 -6.44
C VAL A 30 -9.41 6.93 -7.15
N THR A 31 -10.26 6.03 -7.63
CA THR A 31 -11.45 6.38 -8.41
C THR A 31 -12.74 6.28 -7.61
N LYS A 32 -12.74 5.48 -6.54
CA LYS A 32 -13.93 5.26 -5.71
C LYS A 32 -13.51 4.87 -4.29
N VAL A 33 -14.14 5.45 -3.30
CA VAL A 33 -14.04 5.03 -1.90
C VAL A 33 -15.29 4.26 -1.52
N ILE A 34 -15.12 3.03 -1.04
CA ILE A 34 -16.19 2.11 -0.62
C ILE A 34 -16.47 2.31 0.87
N ASP A 35 -15.42 2.18 1.69
CA ASP A 35 -15.40 2.34 3.14
C ASP A 35 -14.11 3.05 3.56
N GLY A 36 -13.92 3.28 4.85
CA GLY A 36 -12.71 3.93 5.36
C GLY A 36 -11.42 3.20 4.98
N ASP A 37 -11.46 1.88 4.89
CA ASP A 37 -10.31 1.01 4.61
C ASP A 37 -10.39 0.25 3.26
N THR A 38 -11.35 0.61 2.41
CA THR A 38 -11.58 -0.09 1.13
C THR A 38 -11.88 0.91 0.01
N PHE A 39 -11.14 0.83 -1.08
CA PHE A 39 -11.30 1.73 -2.23
C PHE A 39 -10.81 1.09 -3.53
N ASP A 40 -11.23 1.66 -4.66
CA ASP A 40 -10.84 1.24 -6.00
C ASP A 40 -9.74 2.17 -6.56
N VAL A 41 -8.73 1.56 -7.20
CA VAL A 41 -7.58 2.24 -7.78
C VAL A 41 -7.44 1.88 -9.25
N GLN A 42 -7.43 2.89 -10.11
CA GLN A 42 -7.02 2.77 -11.51
C GLN A 42 -5.50 2.79 -11.56
N LEU A 43 -4.89 1.64 -11.85
CA LEU A 43 -3.43 1.52 -11.89
C LEU A 43 -2.85 2.25 -13.10
N GLN A 44 -1.70 2.87 -12.89
CA GLN A 44 -0.88 3.48 -13.93
C GLN A 44 0.45 2.78 -14.12
N ASP A 45 1.06 2.34 -13.02
CA ASP A 45 2.32 1.63 -13.01
C ASP A 45 2.25 0.51 -11.98
N SER A 46 2.39 -0.71 -12.45
CA SER A 46 2.46 -1.91 -11.62
C SER A 46 2.91 -3.11 -12.45
N SER A 47 3.33 -4.17 -11.75
CA SER A 47 3.57 -5.49 -12.34
C SER A 47 2.29 -6.31 -12.55
N LEU A 48 1.14 -5.83 -12.05
CA LEU A 48 -0.14 -6.51 -12.17
C LEU A 48 -0.69 -6.43 -13.60
N SER A 49 -1.45 -7.44 -14.00
CA SER A 49 -2.16 -7.46 -15.28
C SER A 49 -3.51 -6.72 -15.25
N GLU A 50 -3.96 -6.35 -14.04
CA GLU A 50 -5.23 -5.64 -13.84
C GLU A 50 -5.01 -4.13 -13.98
N ASP A 51 -5.95 -3.45 -14.64
CA ASP A 51 -5.94 -1.99 -14.76
C ASP A 51 -6.69 -1.31 -13.61
N LEU A 52 -7.71 -1.98 -13.08
CA LEU A 52 -8.53 -1.51 -11.96
C LEU A 52 -8.54 -2.57 -10.87
N ILE A 53 -8.11 -2.17 -9.67
CA ILE A 53 -8.09 -3.08 -8.51
C ILE A 53 -8.92 -2.52 -7.36
N ARG A 54 -9.43 -3.41 -6.51
CA ARG A 54 -9.96 -3.06 -5.21
C ARG A 54 -8.93 -3.33 -4.15
N VAL A 55 -8.67 -2.34 -3.33
CA VAL A 55 -7.70 -2.38 -2.23
C VAL A 55 -8.43 -2.48 -0.90
N ARG A 56 -7.97 -3.37 -0.03
CA ARG A 56 -8.27 -3.43 1.40
C ARG A 56 -7.00 -3.06 2.16
N LEU A 57 -7.04 -1.99 2.93
CA LEU A 57 -5.89 -1.57 3.71
C LEU A 57 -5.50 -2.64 4.73
N ALA A 58 -4.21 -2.97 4.74
CA ALA A 58 -3.64 -4.01 5.60
C ALA A 58 -3.66 -3.61 7.08
N ASP A 59 -3.92 -4.58 7.94
CA ASP A 59 -3.71 -4.55 9.39
C ASP A 59 -4.39 -3.41 10.14
N ILE A 60 -5.44 -2.85 9.56
CA ILE A 60 -6.36 -1.92 10.22
C ILE A 60 -7.80 -2.31 9.94
N ASP A 61 -8.71 -1.85 10.77
CA ASP A 61 -10.15 -2.04 10.63
C ASP A 61 -10.87 -0.73 10.94
N CYS A 62 -11.64 -0.25 9.96
CA CYS A 62 -12.53 0.89 10.13
C CYS A 62 -13.93 0.42 10.53
N PRO A 63 -14.71 1.24 11.27
CA PRO A 63 -16.13 0.95 11.51
C PRO A 63 -16.90 0.85 10.19
N GLU A 64 -17.94 0.04 10.20
CA GLU A 64 -18.76 -0.27 9.01
C GLU A 64 -19.64 0.91 8.57
N THR A 65 -19.74 1.09 7.25
CA THR A 65 -20.65 2.07 6.64
C THR A 65 -21.99 1.46 6.21
N ARG A 66 -22.08 0.13 6.10
CA ARG A 66 -23.21 -0.61 5.53
C ARG A 66 -23.60 -1.79 6.40
N GLY A 67 -24.83 -2.28 6.14
CA GLY A 67 -25.36 -3.44 6.84
C GLY A 67 -25.79 -3.14 8.27
N SER A 68 -25.97 -4.18 9.07
CA SER A 68 -26.45 -4.09 10.45
C SER A 68 -25.47 -3.45 11.43
N LYS A 69 -24.19 -3.35 11.05
CA LYS A 69 -23.10 -2.73 11.84
C LYS A 69 -22.79 -1.30 11.42
N ALA A 70 -23.55 -0.74 10.45
CA ALA A 70 -23.35 0.62 10.00
C ALA A 70 -23.52 1.63 11.14
N CYS A 71 -22.60 2.57 11.23
CA CYS A 71 -22.57 3.57 12.29
C CYS A 71 -22.01 4.92 11.80
N GLU A 72 -22.18 5.95 12.59
CA GLU A 72 -21.66 7.29 12.28
C GLU A 72 -20.14 7.31 12.19
N ALA A 73 -19.45 6.56 13.07
CA ALA A 73 -17.99 6.41 13.01
C ALA A 73 -17.51 5.84 11.66
N GLY A 74 -18.25 4.89 11.08
CA GLY A 74 -17.96 4.34 9.75
C GLY A 74 -18.10 5.40 8.65
N LYS A 75 -19.15 6.22 8.70
CA LYS A 75 -19.32 7.35 7.76
C LYS A 75 -18.18 8.36 7.88
N ASN A 76 -17.75 8.66 9.09
CA ASN A 76 -16.66 9.59 9.35
C ASN A 76 -15.33 9.04 8.83
N ALA A 77 -15.04 7.76 9.03
CA ALA A 77 -13.84 7.10 8.49
C ALA A 77 -13.86 7.13 6.95
N SER A 78 -15.00 6.81 6.33
CA SER A 78 -15.15 6.87 4.87
C SER A 78 -14.98 8.30 4.33
N ALA A 79 -15.53 9.30 5.02
CA ALA A 79 -15.37 10.71 4.66
C ALA A 79 -13.91 11.17 4.76
N TYR A 80 -13.18 10.73 5.79
CA TYR A 80 -11.76 11.00 5.96
C TYR A 80 -10.96 10.42 4.79
N THR A 81 -11.15 9.14 4.48
CA THR A 81 -10.48 8.47 3.35
C THR A 81 -10.80 9.17 2.03
N ARG A 82 -12.06 9.53 1.81
CA ARG A 82 -12.48 10.26 0.62
C ARG A 82 -11.78 11.62 0.49
N SER A 83 -11.67 12.36 1.58
CA SER A 83 -11.03 13.68 1.59
C SER A 83 -9.55 13.64 1.25
N TRP A 84 -8.85 12.57 1.62
CA TRP A 84 -7.43 12.41 1.36
C TRP A 84 -7.12 11.74 0.02
N LEU A 85 -7.89 10.71 -0.35
CA LEU A 85 -7.50 9.81 -1.45
C LEU A 85 -8.32 9.99 -2.72
N LEU A 86 -9.61 10.36 -2.64
CA LEU A 86 -10.45 10.36 -3.84
C LEU A 86 -9.88 11.28 -4.92
N SER A 87 -9.70 10.73 -6.12
CA SER A 87 -9.14 11.41 -7.29
C SER A 87 -7.66 11.80 -7.17
N THR A 88 -6.95 11.29 -6.17
CA THR A 88 -5.51 11.49 -6.01
C THR A 88 -4.72 10.26 -6.47
N TYR A 89 -3.44 10.45 -6.75
CA TYR A 89 -2.49 9.36 -6.97
C TYR A 89 -1.90 8.90 -5.65
N ILE A 90 -1.78 7.58 -5.52
CA ILE A 90 -1.18 6.93 -4.35
C ILE A 90 -0.19 5.87 -4.81
N PHE A 91 0.70 5.51 -3.91
CA PHE A 91 1.57 4.34 -4.04
C PHE A 91 1.04 3.21 -3.16
N LEU A 92 1.26 1.98 -3.58
CA LEU A 92 0.83 0.78 -2.89
C LEU A 92 2.00 -0.17 -2.68
N ASP A 93 2.15 -0.63 -1.45
CA ASP A 93 2.91 -1.80 -1.08
C ASP A 93 1.92 -2.97 -0.98
N LEU A 94 1.95 -3.83 -1.98
CA LEU A 94 1.03 -4.96 -2.10
C LEU A 94 1.53 -6.13 -1.27
N ASP A 95 0.63 -6.83 -0.60
CA ASP A 95 0.99 -8.01 0.19
C ASP A 95 1.56 -9.13 -0.67
N ASP A 96 2.86 -9.41 -0.52
CA ASP A 96 3.58 -10.48 -1.22
C ASP A 96 3.25 -11.88 -0.71
N LYS A 97 2.67 -11.99 0.48
CA LYS A 97 2.47 -13.27 1.16
C LYS A 97 1.13 -13.91 0.82
N THR A 98 0.05 -13.14 0.85
CA THR A 98 -1.31 -13.58 0.55
C THR A 98 -1.84 -12.94 -0.74
N GLY A 99 -1.44 -11.71 -1.02
CA GLY A 99 -1.88 -10.93 -2.18
C GLY A 99 -3.31 -10.44 -2.01
N LYS A 100 -4.29 -11.24 -2.43
CA LYS A 100 -5.72 -10.94 -2.31
C LYS A 100 -6.37 -11.65 -1.13
N ASP A 101 -7.37 -11.01 -0.54
CA ASP A 101 -8.21 -11.61 0.48
C ASP A 101 -9.32 -12.50 -0.14
N GLN A 102 -10.13 -13.12 0.73
CA GLN A 102 -11.25 -13.99 0.30
C GLN A 102 -12.35 -13.27 -0.52
N TYR A 103 -12.33 -11.93 -0.54
CA TYR A 103 -13.28 -11.10 -1.29
C TYR A 103 -12.67 -10.52 -2.58
N ASP A 104 -11.54 -11.08 -3.02
CA ASP A 104 -10.81 -10.64 -4.23
C ASP A 104 -10.30 -9.19 -4.16
N ARG A 105 -9.98 -8.70 -2.95
CA ARG A 105 -9.38 -7.39 -2.73
C ARG A 105 -7.89 -7.52 -2.48
N TRP A 106 -7.10 -6.69 -3.14
CA TRP A 106 -5.67 -6.61 -2.86
C TRP A 106 -5.43 -6.05 -1.46
N VAL A 107 -4.70 -6.79 -0.65
CA VAL A 107 -4.25 -6.34 0.67
C VAL A 107 -3.01 -5.48 0.48
N ALA A 108 -3.02 -4.26 1.05
CA ALA A 108 -1.92 -3.33 0.83
C ALA A 108 -1.76 -2.31 1.96
N VAL A 109 -0.55 -1.76 2.07
CA VAL A 109 -0.30 -0.48 2.73
C VAL A 109 -0.30 0.61 1.65
N ALA A 110 -1.05 1.68 1.88
CA ALA A 110 -1.14 2.80 0.96
C ALA A 110 -0.29 3.97 1.45
N TYR A 111 0.40 4.62 0.51
CA TYR A 111 1.22 5.80 0.77
C TYR A 111 0.72 6.97 -0.08
N LEU A 112 0.62 8.15 0.52
CA LEU A 112 0.33 9.36 -0.23
C LEU A 112 1.45 9.65 -1.22
N SER A 113 1.11 10.18 -2.39
CA SER A 113 2.11 10.73 -3.31
C SER A 113 2.52 12.11 -2.82
N GLU A 114 3.76 12.25 -2.38
CA GLU A 114 4.34 13.50 -1.90
C GLU A 114 5.57 13.83 -2.77
N GLY A 115 5.40 14.79 -3.68
CA GLY A 115 6.44 15.13 -4.65
C GLY A 115 6.73 14.02 -5.69
N GLY A 116 5.74 13.17 -5.97
CA GLY A 116 5.86 12.06 -6.94
C GLY A 116 6.58 10.82 -6.40
N VAL A 117 6.78 10.73 -5.09
CA VAL A 117 7.36 9.58 -4.39
C VAL A 117 6.44 9.14 -3.24
N PRO A 118 6.57 7.90 -2.74
CA PRO A 118 5.82 7.46 -1.58
C PRO A 118 6.12 8.35 -0.37
N GLY A 119 5.08 8.94 0.20
CA GLY A 119 5.15 9.79 1.40
C GLY A 119 4.56 9.12 2.62
N ARG A 120 3.61 9.80 3.29
CA ARG A 120 3.00 9.30 4.52
C ARG A 120 2.22 8.02 4.32
N ASN A 121 2.36 7.08 5.27
CA ASN A 121 1.58 5.85 5.35
C ASN A 121 0.14 6.19 5.72
N PHE A 122 -0.79 5.94 4.80
CA PHE A 122 -2.20 6.28 4.98
C PHE A 122 -2.91 5.34 5.98
N ASN A 123 -2.51 4.07 6.06
CA ASN A 123 -3.02 3.12 7.06
C ASN A 123 -2.76 3.68 8.48
N LYS A 124 -1.53 4.13 8.72
CA LYS A 124 -1.15 4.80 9.98
C LYS A 124 -1.95 6.08 10.23
N MET A 125 -2.16 6.89 9.19
CA MET A 125 -2.93 8.14 9.32
C MET A 125 -4.37 7.89 9.79
N LEU A 126 -5.03 6.84 9.33
CA LEU A 126 -6.37 6.45 9.77
C LEU A 126 -6.40 6.08 11.27
N VAL A 127 -5.38 5.37 11.74
CA VAL A 127 -5.25 5.00 13.16
C VAL A 127 -4.97 6.24 14.00
N ASP A 128 -4.01 7.08 13.61
CA ASP A 128 -3.65 8.31 14.32
C ASP A 128 -4.83 9.29 14.43
N ALA A 129 -5.68 9.33 13.41
CA ALA A 129 -6.89 10.17 13.40
C ALA A 129 -8.07 9.56 14.17
N GLY A 130 -7.94 8.35 14.69
CA GLY A 130 -9.01 7.66 15.43
C GLY A 130 -10.12 7.09 14.55
N HIS A 131 -9.87 6.92 13.24
CA HIS A 131 -10.82 6.38 12.28
C HIS A 131 -10.67 4.88 12.03
N ALA A 132 -9.60 4.27 12.52
CA ALA A 132 -9.33 2.85 12.44
C ALA A 132 -8.67 2.33 13.70
N GLU A 133 -8.84 1.05 13.97
CA GLU A 133 -8.11 0.30 14.97
C GLU A 133 -7.06 -0.59 14.27
N ILE A 134 -5.95 -0.87 14.97
CA ILE A 134 -5.01 -1.89 14.50
C ILE A 134 -5.67 -3.25 14.65
N LYS A 135 -5.61 -4.03 13.58
CA LYS A 135 -6.06 -5.41 13.54
C LYS A 135 -5.03 -6.21 12.74
N ASP A 136 -4.01 -6.65 13.45
CA ASP A 136 -2.91 -7.42 12.88
C ASP A 136 -3.43 -8.77 12.32
N PHE A 137 -3.43 -8.88 11.00
CA PHE A 137 -3.77 -10.10 10.29
C PHE A 137 -2.47 -10.86 9.99
N GLU A 138 -2.14 -11.84 10.80
CA GLU A 138 -0.87 -12.59 10.76
C GLU A 138 -0.57 -13.29 9.41
N ASN A 139 -1.53 -13.32 8.49
CA ASN A 139 -1.38 -13.97 7.19
C ASN A 139 -0.78 -13.10 6.08
N ASN A 140 -0.51 -11.83 6.35
CA ASN A 140 0.17 -10.92 5.44
C ASN A 140 1.63 -10.66 5.87
N GLU A 141 2.37 -9.87 5.09
CA GLU A 141 3.79 -9.57 5.36
C GLU A 141 4.01 -8.39 6.28
N PHE A 142 2.98 -7.58 6.53
CA PHE A 142 3.13 -6.32 7.24
C PHE A 142 3.17 -6.52 8.76
N ASP A 143 3.89 -5.62 9.43
CA ASP A 143 3.89 -5.45 10.88
C ASP A 143 3.38 -4.04 11.22
N PRO A 144 2.11 -3.90 11.59
CA PRO A 144 1.52 -2.59 11.84
C PRO A 144 2.19 -1.86 13.01
N TRP A 145 2.77 -2.59 13.96
CA TRP A 145 3.45 -1.99 15.11
C TRP A 145 4.74 -1.25 14.73
N SER A 146 5.34 -1.62 13.60
CA SER A 146 6.53 -0.95 13.06
C SER A 146 6.28 0.45 12.53
N TRP A 147 5.01 0.83 12.30
CA TRP A 147 4.68 2.14 11.70
C TRP A 147 4.96 3.33 12.62
N TRP A 148 5.16 3.11 13.91
CA TRP A 148 5.49 4.14 14.91
C TRP A 148 6.92 4.05 15.44
N SER A 149 7.75 3.14 14.91
CA SER A 149 9.16 2.95 15.29
C SER A 149 10.11 3.92 14.58
#